data_c8d38cb37df04e840754446dd2269de5
#
_entry.id   c8d38cb37df04e840754446dd2269de5
#
_cell.length_a   1.000
_cell.length_b   1.000
_cell.length_c   1.000
_cell.angle_alpha   90.00
_cell.angle_beta   90.00
_cell.angle_gamma   90.00
#
_symmetry.space_group_name_H-M   'P 1'
#
loop_
_entity.id
_entity.type
_entity.pdbx_description
1 polymer ?
#
loop_
_entity_poly.entity_id
_entity_poly.type
_entity_poly.pdbx_seq_one_letter_code
_entity_poly.pdbx_strand_id
1 'polypeptide(L)'
;MPKLLKRLEEKMKEIAKEKGHEDFRLFLSAEPSDKIPVGILEKCIKLTNEPPSGLKENMKIAFTTLKNGDGVNPIDDRRRCGVIFGLCYYHAVVIERKKFGSLGWNRNYPFSLDDLRNSDAVVGKYLEAATSKIPWEDLKYITGEIMYGGHIVDDMDRILNNAYLDYILGDKLLEDLDLVPYPSNNPVMKVNPIKTPINNTVYPFEIWGNYIDAVITSESPALFGLHPNAELEYRITQTNTLFKNLIDLEPKDSAGGGGEGDTEGNKYENVKNQADDIISRSSDGLFDIIKMKQTREGDLTPDQNVFMQECEQMKSLCDTIKKNCKDIIDAIDGKLTMDERIESLIFSLSFGRVPAKWISDGFATNRGLASWLKSLIARIDQLKQFESNDNVCPKVVFINRLFNPLSYLTAVRQLAARKLDQELDKLDILTEPSNYYLKDNEPKGVVFKESQGVPIYGLHLQGCRFDEDNKVLDESRPKESFFVLPIIFCKVMSVEFLDPKKDLKNSYICPMYKTIDRQSTFVCFAQFRTKAPPAKWTIAGVAVILDCEKTDHITTLKLGN
;
A
#
# COMPACT_ATOMS: atom_id res chain seq x y z
N MET A 1 -25.53 -1.53 10.07
CA MET A 1 -25.65 -2.78 9.32
C MET A 1 -25.88 -4.02 10.20
N PRO A 2 -25.05 -4.45 11.18
CA PRO A 2 -25.25 -5.70 11.91
C PRO A 2 -26.62 -5.86 12.58
N LYS A 3 -27.15 -4.80 13.20
CA LYS A 3 -28.49 -4.81 13.82
C LYS A 3 -29.63 -5.03 12.81
N LEU A 4 -29.50 -4.48 11.60
CA LEU A 4 -30.46 -4.67 10.52
C LEU A 4 -30.46 -6.12 10.01
N LEU A 5 -29.29 -6.72 9.85
CA LEU A 5 -29.14 -8.10 9.40
C LEU A 5 -29.74 -9.10 10.40
N LYS A 6 -29.54 -8.90 11.72
CA LYS A 6 -30.19 -9.73 12.74
C LYS A 6 -31.72 -9.62 12.67
N ARG A 7 -32.23 -8.40 12.50
CA ARG A 7 -33.66 -8.16 12.35
C ARG A 7 -34.25 -8.78 11.07
N LEU A 8 -33.46 -8.78 9.98
CA LEU A 8 -33.81 -9.45 8.73
C LEU A 8 -33.86 -10.96 8.94
N GLU A 9 -32.90 -11.54 9.63
CA GLU A 9 -32.87 -12.97 9.97
C GLU A 9 -34.13 -13.39 10.78
N GLU A 10 -34.52 -12.58 11.76
CA GLU A 10 -35.74 -12.82 12.55
C GLU A 10 -36.98 -12.77 11.65
N LYS A 11 -37.09 -11.78 10.77
CA LYS A 11 -38.21 -11.65 9.81
C LYS A 11 -38.25 -12.82 8.82
N MET A 12 -37.12 -13.27 8.33
CA MET A 12 -37.05 -14.45 7.46
C MET A 12 -37.54 -15.73 8.20
N LYS A 13 -37.24 -15.85 9.49
CA LYS A 13 -37.73 -16.94 10.34
C LYS A 13 -39.26 -16.86 10.55
N GLU A 14 -39.82 -15.67 10.72
CA GLU A 14 -41.27 -15.44 10.84
C GLU A 14 -41.99 -15.83 9.53
N ILE A 15 -41.53 -15.28 8.37
CA ILE A 15 -42.11 -15.59 7.06
C ILE A 15 -42.06 -17.10 6.76
N ALA A 16 -40.96 -17.76 7.12
CA ALA A 16 -40.84 -19.21 6.93
C ALA A 16 -41.85 -20.02 7.79
N LYS A 17 -42.23 -19.51 8.99
CA LYS A 17 -43.23 -20.14 9.85
C LYS A 17 -44.67 -19.88 9.36
N GLU A 18 -44.95 -18.69 8.86
CA GLU A 18 -46.29 -18.26 8.44
C GLU A 18 -46.69 -18.76 7.03
N LYS A 19 -45.82 -19.55 6.35
CA LYS A 19 -46.00 -20.00 4.97
C LYS A 19 -46.34 -18.81 4.06
N GLY A 20 -45.33 -17.95 3.79
CA GLY A 20 -45.49 -16.85 2.85
C GLY A 20 -45.95 -17.28 1.46
N HIS A 21 -46.34 -16.33 0.62
CA HIS A 21 -46.83 -16.58 -0.74
C HIS A 21 -45.80 -17.42 -1.53
N GLU A 22 -46.29 -18.40 -2.32
CA GLU A 22 -45.43 -19.35 -3.04
C GLU A 22 -44.47 -18.69 -4.03
N ASP A 23 -44.86 -17.54 -4.60
CA ASP A 23 -44.04 -16.76 -5.52
C ASP A 23 -43.15 -15.72 -4.84
N PHE A 24 -43.17 -15.62 -3.51
CA PHE A 24 -42.31 -14.67 -2.81
C PHE A 24 -40.86 -15.08 -2.95
N ARG A 25 -40.01 -14.16 -3.39
CA ARG A 25 -38.56 -14.30 -3.50
C ARG A 25 -37.89 -13.07 -2.91
N LEU A 26 -36.90 -13.30 -2.04
CA LEU A 26 -36.05 -12.25 -1.47
C LEU A 26 -34.67 -12.35 -2.10
N PHE A 27 -34.26 -11.32 -2.84
CA PHE A 27 -32.93 -11.21 -3.42
C PHE A 27 -32.08 -10.30 -2.53
N LEU A 28 -30.91 -10.81 -2.12
CA LEU A 28 -29.92 -10.09 -1.31
C LEU A 28 -28.63 -9.99 -2.12
N SER A 29 -28.05 -8.81 -2.16
CA SER A 29 -26.75 -8.56 -2.78
C SER A 29 -25.81 -7.98 -1.74
N ALA A 30 -24.64 -8.56 -1.59
CA ALA A 30 -23.61 -8.10 -0.67
C ALA A 30 -22.23 -8.55 -1.13
N GLU A 31 -21.22 -7.80 -0.75
CA GLU A 31 -19.83 -8.30 -0.79
C GLU A 31 -19.62 -9.36 0.30
N PRO A 32 -18.71 -10.32 0.08
CA PRO A 32 -18.32 -11.27 1.12
C PRO A 32 -17.89 -10.55 2.41
N SER A 33 -18.50 -10.87 3.55
CA SER A 33 -18.21 -10.21 4.82
C SER A 33 -18.52 -11.12 5.99
N ASP A 34 -17.62 -11.18 6.96
CA ASP A 34 -17.79 -11.93 8.23
C ASP A 34 -18.92 -11.37 9.10
N LYS A 35 -19.46 -10.19 8.75
CA LYS A 35 -20.56 -9.54 9.48
C LYS A 35 -21.95 -10.05 9.07
N ILE A 36 -22.03 -10.91 8.05
CA ILE A 36 -23.31 -11.50 7.61
C ILE A 36 -23.65 -12.67 8.54
N PRO A 37 -24.83 -12.66 9.20
CA PRO A 37 -25.22 -13.74 10.09
C PRO A 37 -25.29 -15.08 9.37
N VAL A 38 -24.70 -16.11 9.99
CA VAL A 38 -24.68 -17.47 9.44
C VAL A 38 -26.09 -18.00 9.17
N GLY A 39 -27.07 -17.67 10.02
CA GLY A 39 -28.45 -18.09 9.84
C GLY A 39 -29.14 -17.53 8.59
N ILE A 40 -28.67 -16.42 8.01
CA ILE A 40 -29.09 -15.96 6.68
C ILE A 40 -28.41 -16.83 5.62
N LEU A 41 -27.09 -17.02 5.73
CA LEU A 41 -26.31 -17.78 4.77
C LEU A 41 -26.77 -19.24 4.64
N GLU A 42 -27.14 -19.90 5.73
CA GLU A 42 -27.62 -21.29 5.72
C GLU A 42 -28.91 -21.46 4.94
N LYS A 43 -29.80 -20.46 4.98
CA LYS A 43 -31.14 -20.53 4.36
C LYS A 43 -31.20 -20.00 2.95
N CYS A 44 -30.14 -19.34 2.44
CA CYS A 44 -30.11 -18.74 1.13
C CYS A 44 -29.41 -19.62 0.09
N ILE A 45 -29.89 -19.57 -1.14
CA ILE A 45 -29.14 -20.04 -2.30
C ILE A 45 -28.04 -19.02 -2.55
N LYS A 46 -26.78 -19.45 -2.50
CA LYS A 46 -25.62 -18.59 -2.68
C LYS A 46 -25.21 -18.60 -4.14
N LEU A 47 -25.24 -17.43 -4.73
CA LEU A 47 -24.77 -17.20 -6.10
C LEU A 47 -23.53 -16.29 -6.01
N THR A 48 -22.40 -16.76 -6.51
CA THR A 48 -21.20 -15.95 -6.67
C THR A 48 -21.15 -15.46 -8.12
N ASN A 49 -20.94 -14.16 -8.27
CA ASN A 49 -20.67 -13.54 -9.55
C ASN A 49 -19.23 -13.04 -9.51
N GLU A 50 -18.32 -13.83 -10.04
CA GLU A 50 -16.93 -13.43 -10.17
C GLU A 50 -16.77 -12.50 -11.36
N PRO A 51 -16.22 -11.28 -11.17
CA PRO A 51 -15.92 -10.41 -12.29
C PRO A 51 -14.87 -11.10 -13.18
N PRO A 52 -14.87 -10.81 -14.49
CA PRO A 52 -13.87 -11.33 -15.40
C PRO A 52 -12.47 -10.89 -14.93
N SER A 53 -11.51 -11.77 -15.03
CA SER A 53 -10.12 -11.49 -14.69
C SER A 53 -9.27 -11.37 -15.94
N GLY A 54 -8.42 -10.36 -15.96
CA GLY A 54 -7.49 -10.10 -17.04
C GLY A 54 -7.90 -8.91 -17.93
N LEU A 55 -6.88 -8.19 -18.40
CA LEU A 55 -7.04 -7.03 -19.27
C LEU A 55 -7.83 -7.36 -20.53
N LYS A 56 -7.51 -8.50 -21.14
CA LYS A 56 -8.11 -9.00 -22.36
C LYS A 56 -9.63 -9.20 -22.23
N GLU A 57 -10.06 -9.91 -21.21
CA GLU A 57 -11.46 -10.22 -20.98
C GLU A 57 -12.25 -8.98 -20.54
N ASN A 58 -11.68 -8.11 -19.73
CA ASN A 58 -12.29 -6.85 -19.35
C ASN A 58 -12.49 -5.92 -20.55
N MET A 59 -11.54 -5.85 -21.48
CA MET A 59 -11.72 -5.10 -22.73
C MET A 59 -12.83 -5.66 -23.60
N LYS A 60 -12.94 -6.99 -23.75
CA LYS A 60 -14.02 -7.63 -24.52
C LYS A 60 -15.39 -7.35 -23.92
N ILE A 61 -15.50 -7.40 -22.59
CA ILE A 61 -16.75 -7.06 -21.90
C ILE A 61 -17.08 -5.58 -22.09
N ALA A 62 -16.11 -4.69 -22.00
CA ALA A 62 -16.29 -3.27 -22.29
C ALA A 62 -16.84 -3.08 -23.72
N PHE A 63 -16.25 -3.74 -24.72
CA PHE A 63 -16.75 -3.67 -26.11
C PHE A 63 -18.17 -4.21 -26.25
N THR A 64 -18.48 -5.35 -25.63
CA THR A 64 -19.81 -5.95 -25.67
C THR A 64 -20.84 -5.07 -24.99
N THR A 65 -20.47 -4.45 -23.88
CA THR A 65 -21.32 -3.54 -23.10
C THR A 65 -21.70 -2.30 -23.91
N LEU A 66 -20.73 -1.70 -24.60
CA LEU A 66 -20.98 -0.53 -25.45
C LEU A 66 -21.72 -0.88 -26.75
N LYS A 67 -21.50 -2.09 -27.31
CA LYS A 67 -22.25 -2.58 -28.47
C LYS A 67 -23.75 -2.75 -28.18
N ASN A 68 -24.12 -3.21 -26.99
CA ASN A 68 -25.48 -3.52 -26.58
C ASN A 68 -26.22 -2.32 -25.96
N GLY A 69 -25.57 -1.16 -25.84
CA GLY A 69 -26.18 0.06 -25.28
C GLY A 69 -27.20 0.68 -26.20
N ASP A 70 -28.33 1.12 -25.63
CA ASP A 70 -29.35 1.87 -26.36
C ASP A 70 -28.79 3.20 -26.87
N GLY A 71 -28.56 3.31 -28.16
CA GLY A 71 -28.20 4.58 -28.81
C GLY A 71 -26.82 4.67 -29.42
N VAL A 72 -26.04 3.59 -29.46
CA VAL A 72 -24.81 3.57 -30.24
C VAL A 72 -25.18 3.39 -31.70
N ASN A 73 -25.49 4.50 -32.40
CA ASN A 73 -25.43 4.56 -33.85
C ASN A 73 -24.08 4.01 -34.32
N PRO A 74 -24.00 3.36 -35.47
CA PRO A 74 -22.72 2.91 -36.01
C PRO A 74 -21.71 4.03 -35.89
N ILE A 75 -20.50 3.70 -35.36
CA ILE A 75 -19.48 4.69 -35.09
C ILE A 75 -18.88 5.10 -36.43
N ASP A 76 -19.53 6.03 -37.09
CA ASP A 76 -19.10 6.53 -38.41
C ASP A 76 -17.92 7.53 -38.28
N ASP A 77 -17.67 8.04 -37.07
CA ASP A 77 -16.57 9.00 -36.80
C ASP A 77 -15.33 8.29 -36.28
N ARG A 78 -14.25 8.37 -37.07
CA ARG A 78 -12.91 7.89 -36.69
C ARG A 78 -12.43 8.42 -35.32
N ARG A 79 -12.77 9.67 -34.99
CA ARG A 79 -12.41 10.30 -33.71
C ARG A 79 -13.10 9.56 -32.56
N ARG A 80 -14.39 9.31 -32.70
CA ARG A 80 -15.16 8.58 -31.69
C ARG A 80 -14.65 7.16 -31.52
N CYS A 81 -14.37 6.44 -32.60
CA CYS A 81 -13.76 5.11 -32.54
C CYS A 81 -12.48 5.09 -31.72
N GLY A 82 -11.57 6.04 -31.97
CA GLY A 82 -10.30 6.13 -31.26
C GLY A 82 -10.48 6.40 -29.77
N VAL A 83 -11.34 7.37 -29.43
CA VAL A 83 -11.59 7.73 -28.02
C VAL A 83 -12.25 6.58 -27.26
N ILE A 84 -13.26 5.90 -27.86
CA ILE A 84 -13.91 4.76 -27.21
C ILE A 84 -12.95 3.61 -26.98
N PHE A 85 -12.09 3.28 -27.94
CA PHE A 85 -11.08 2.23 -27.75
C PHE A 85 -10.13 2.58 -26.61
N GLY A 86 -9.65 3.82 -26.56
CA GLY A 86 -8.81 4.32 -25.47
C GLY A 86 -9.52 4.25 -24.12
N LEU A 87 -10.81 4.62 -24.05
CA LEU A 87 -11.60 4.52 -22.81
C LEU A 87 -11.84 3.07 -22.37
N CYS A 88 -12.11 2.15 -23.32
CA CYS A 88 -12.24 0.72 -22.99
C CYS A 88 -10.93 0.14 -22.42
N TYR A 89 -9.80 0.52 -23.01
CA TYR A 89 -8.50 0.15 -22.48
C TYR A 89 -8.27 0.73 -21.07
N TYR A 90 -8.51 2.03 -20.90
CA TYR A 90 -8.41 2.70 -19.61
C TYR A 90 -9.29 2.03 -18.55
N HIS A 91 -10.55 1.75 -18.85
CA HIS A 91 -11.48 1.06 -17.96
C HIS A 91 -10.96 -0.32 -17.54
N ALA A 92 -10.49 -1.12 -18.51
CA ALA A 92 -9.94 -2.44 -18.23
C ALA A 92 -8.67 -2.36 -17.35
N VAL A 93 -7.79 -1.39 -17.60
CA VAL A 93 -6.60 -1.14 -16.77
C VAL A 93 -6.99 -0.76 -15.34
N VAL A 94 -7.92 0.17 -15.17
CA VAL A 94 -8.35 0.66 -13.85
C VAL A 94 -8.96 -0.47 -12.99
N ILE A 95 -9.75 -1.36 -13.60
CA ILE A 95 -10.33 -2.51 -12.90
C ILE A 95 -9.26 -3.54 -12.55
N GLU A 96 -8.46 -3.96 -13.52
CA GLU A 96 -7.46 -5.02 -13.33
C GLU A 96 -6.34 -4.62 -12.39
N ARG A 97 -6.03 -3.33 -12.32
CA ARG A 97 -4.98 -2.83 -11.46
C ARG A 97 -5.23 -3.10 -9.97
N LYS A 98 -6.50 -3.33 -9.56
CA LYS A 98 -6.88 -3.70 -8.20
C LYS A 98 -6.19 -4.98 -7.70
N LYS A 99 -5.90 -5.94 -8.58
CA LYS A 99 -5.25 -7.20 -8.20
C LYS A 99 -3.86 -7.03 -7.61
N PHE A 100 -3.17 -5.93 -7.93
CA PHE A 100 -1.82 -5.64 -7.44
C PHE A 100 -1.81 -4.95 -6.06
N GLY A 101 -2.95 -4.90 -5.37
CA GLY A 101 -3.06 -4.29 -4.05
C GLY A 101 -2.60 -2.83 -4.05
N SER A 102 -1.78 -2.44 -3.09
CA SER A 102 -1.33 -1.06 -2.91
C SER A 102 -0.38 -0.56 -4.01
N LEU A 103 0.29 -1.43 -4.77
CA LEU A 103 0.98 -1.04 -6.00
C LEU A 103 0.02 -0.63 -7.11
N GLY A 104 -1.17 -1.23 -7.12
CA GLY A 104 -2.23 -0.90 -8.05
C GLY A 104 -2.98 0.36 -7.65
N TRP A 105 -3.61 0.33 -6.49
CA TRP A 105 -4.38 1.40 -5.88
C TRP A 105 -4.14 1.40 -4.37
N ASN A 106 -3.97 2.58 -3.77
CA ASN A 106 -3.84 2.69 -2.31
C ASN A 106 -5.10 2.22 -1.60
N ARG A 107 -6.27 2.41 -2.23
CA ARG A 107 -7.57 1.98 -1.72
C ARG A 107 -8.33 1.17 -2.77
N ASN A 108 -9.30 0.39 -2.32
CA ASN A 108 -10.17 -0.35 -3.21
C ASN A 108 -11.37 0.52 -3.61
N TYR A 109 -11.62 0.69 -4.92
CA TYR A 109 -12.68 1.51 -5.48
C TYR A 109 -13.69 0.66 -6.26
N PRO A 110 -15.01 0.97 -6.18
CA PRO A 110 -16.07 0.22 -6.85
C PRO A 110 -16.27 0.66 -8.31
N PHE A 111 -15.21 0.69 -9.11
CA PHE A 111 -15.33 1.00 -10.54
C PHE A 111 -16.19 -0.04 -11.25
N SER A 112 -17.08 0.44 -12.12
CA SER A 112 -18.11 -0.36 -12.78
C SER A 112 -18.23 -0.09 -14.28
N LEU A 113 -18.93 -0.97 -15.00
CA LEU A 113 -19.25 -0.76 -16.41
C LEU A 113 -20.20 0.43 -16.64
N ASP A 114 -20.93 0.86 -15.61
CA ASP A 114 -21.81 2.03 -15.73
C ASP A 114 -20.98 3.32 -15.80
N ASP A 115 -19.82 3.38 -15.14
CA ASP A 115 -18.88 4.50 -15.27
C ASP A 115 -18.39 4.61 -16.72
N LEU A 116 -18.12 3.48 -17.38
CA LEU A 116 -17.74 3.45 -18.79
C LEU A 116 -18.89 3.89 -19.70
N ARG A 117 -20.12 3.40 -19.50
CA ARG A 117 -21.30 3.78 -20.28
C ARG A 117 -21.58 5.27 -20.18
N ASN A 118 -21.53 5.80 -18.96
CA ASN A 118 -21.73 7.23 -18.72
C ASN A 118 -20.65 8.07 -19.39
N SER A 119 -19.38 7.63 -19.31
CA SER A 119 -18.27 8.29 -19.99
C SER A 119 -18.44 8.28 -21.52
N ASP A 120 -18.85 7.16 -22.13
CA ASP A 120 -19.12 7.08 -23.58
C ASP A 120 -20.26 8.02 -24.00
N ALA A 121 -21.35 8.06 -23.23
CA ALA A 121 -22.49 8.94 -23.53
C ALA A 121 -22.09 10.42 -23.51
N VAL A 122 -21.24 10.81 -22.58
CA VAL A 122 -20.73 12.19 -22.48
C VAL A 122 -19.76 12.48 -23.62
N VAL A 123 -18.80 11.59 -23.87
CA VAL A 123 -17.84 11.71 -24.99
C VAL A 123 -18.58 11.87 -26.32
N GLY A 124 -19.63 11.07 -26.55
CA GLY A 124 -20.46 11.19 -27.76
C GLY A 124 -21.00 12.60 -27.95
N LYS A 125 -21.61 13.19 -26.92
CA LYS A 125 -22.15 14.56 -26.97
C LYS A 125 -21.09 15.63 -27.20
N TYR A 126 -19.92 15.49 -26.55
CA TYR A 126 -18.82 16.45 -26.74
C TYR A 126 -18.23 16.37 -28.16
N LEU A 127 -18.10 15.18 -28.72
CA LEU A 127 -17.61 15.00 -30.09
C LEU A 127 -18.62 15.47 -31.16
N GLU A 128 -19.92 15.30 -30.93
CA GLU A 128 -20.99 15.84 -31.78
C GLU A 128 -20.95 17.39 -31.78
N ALA A 129 -20.72 18.00 -30.63
CA ALA A 129 -20.62 19.46 -30.53
C ALA A 129 -19.31 20.01 -31.11
N ALA A 130 -18.25 19.22 -31.14
CA ALA A 130 -16.92 19.61 -31.58
C ALA A 130 -16.78 19.51 -33.10
N THR A 131 -16.69 20.66 -33.78
CA THR A 131 -16.61 20.71 -35.26
C THR A 131 -15.24 20.34 -35.83
N SER A 132 -14.11 20.65 -35.15
CA SER A 132 -12.78 20.43 -35.70
C SER A 132 -11.76 19.82 -34.72
N LYS A 133 -11.72 20.26 -33.47
CA LYS A 133 -10.77 19.78 -32.47
C LYS A 133 -11.49 19.07 -31.35
N ILE A 134 -10.91 17.96 -30.90
CA ILE A 134 -11.43 17.22 -29.73
C ILE A 134 -11.06 18.02 -28.47
N PRO A 135 -12.01 18.29 -27.57
CA PRO A 135 -11.75 19.01 -26.32
C PRO A 135 -11.15 18.05 -25.28
N TRP A 136 -9.89 17.66 -25.46
CA TRP A 136 -9.21 16.67 -24.63
C TRP A 136 -9.21 17.00 -23.14
N GLU A 137 -9.01 18.28 -22.80
CA GLU A 137 -8.96 18.70 -21.39
C GLU A 137 -10.34 18.52 -20.71
N ASP A 138 -11.43 18.84 -21.40
CA ASP A 138 -12.78 18.63 -20.88
C ASP A 138 -13.08 17.14 -20.71
N LEU A 139 -12.71 16.31 -21.70
CA LEU A 139 -12.90 14.86 -21.63
C LEU A 139 -12.10 14.22 -20.50
N LYS A 140 -10.84 14.63 -20.30
CA LYS A 140 -10.01 14.19 -19.18
C LYS A 140 -10.65 14.59 -17.86
N TYR A 141 -11.07 15.85 -17.73
CA TYR A 141 -11.68 16.34 -16.50
C TYR A 141 -12.96 15.59 -16.14
N ILE A 142 -13.87 15.42 -17.09
CA ILE A 142 -15.13 14.74 -16.83
C ILE A 142 -14.90 13.26 -16.49
N THR A 143 -14.08 12.57 -17.26
CA THR A 143 -13.77 11.17 -17.01
C THR A 143 -12.99 11.00 -15.71
N GLY A 144 -11.96 11.83 -15.51
CA GLY A 144 -10.99 11.69 -14.41
C GLY A 144 -11.48 12.20 -13.06
N GLU A 145 -12.22 13.31 -13.04
CA GLU A 145 -12.63 13.94 -11.78
C GLU A 145 -14.09 13.64 -11.42
N ILE A 146 -14.96 13.42 -12.41
CA ILE A 146 -16.39 13.25 -12.17
C ILE A 146 -16.79 11.77 -12.26
N MET A 147 -16.55 11.09 -13.38
CA MET A 147 -17.02 9.71 -13.59
C MET A 147 -16.26 8.72 -12.70
N TYR A 148 -14.98 8.53 -12.95
CA TYR A 148 -14.13 7.64 -12.14
C TYR A 148 -13.63 8.33 -10.86
N GLY A 149 -13.24 9.60 -10.96
CA GLY A 149 -12.73 10.37 -9.83
C GLY A 149 -13.74 10.60 -8.72
N GLY A 150 -15.05 10.54 -9.02
CA GLY A 150 -16.11 10.58 -8.01
C GLY A 150 -16.03 9.44 -6.99
N HIS A 151 -15.43 8.31 -7.35
CA HIS A 151 -15.17 7.19 -6.45
C HIS A 151 -13.86 7.34 -5.66
N ILE A 152 -12.90 8.14 -6.17
CA ILE A 152 -11.55 8.20 -5.65
C ILE A 152 -11.46 9.19 -4.50
N VAL A 153 -11.06 8.69 -3.33
CA VAL A 153 -10.96 9.46 -2.06
C VAL A 153 -9.50 9.79 -1.70
N ASP A 154 -8.54 9.03 -2.24
CA ASP A 154 -7.12 9.21 -1.96
C ASP A 154 -6.48 10.11 -3.01
N ASP A 155 -5.71 11.13 -2.57
CA ASP A 155 -5.12 12.12 -3.48
C ASP A 155 -4.05 11.50 -4.39
N MET A 156 -3.30 10.50 -3.91
CA MET A 156 -2.27 9.83 -4.73
C MET A 156 -2.93 8.96 -5.81
N ASP A 157 -4.03 8.30 -5.47
CA ASP A 157 -4.82 7.52 -6.44
C ASP A 157 -5.48 8.44 -7.47
N ARG A 158 -5.87 9.66 -7.09
CA ARG A 158 -6.39 10.67 -8.02
C ARG A 158 -5.30 11.15 -9.00
N ILE A 159 -4.09 11.40 -8.50
CA ILE A 159 -2.93 11.73 -9.35
C ILE A 159 -2.62 10.58 -10.31
N LEU A 160 -2.67 9.33 -9.83
CA LEU A 160 -2.49 8.14 -10.67
C LEU A 160 -3.56 8.03 -11.76
N ASN A 161 -4.82 8.24 -11.41
CA ASN A 161 -5.95 8.23 -12.33
C ASN A 161 -5.75 9.26 -13.45
N ASN A 162 -5.42 10.49 -13.08
CA ASN A 162 -5.19 11.58 -14.03
C ASN A 162 -3.94 11.32 -14.90
N ALA A 163 -2.88 10.72 -14.34
CA ALA A 163 -1.69 10.34 -15.11
C ALA A 163 -2.00 9.34 -16.24
N TYR A 164 -2.92 8.41 -16.02
CA TYR A 164 -3.40 7.51 -17.08
C TYR A 164 -4.19 8.25 -18.16
N LEU A 165 -5.10 9.11 -17.77
CA LEU A 165 -5.91 9.88 -18.72
C LEU A 165 -5.05 10.85 -19.53
N ASP A 166 -4.07 11.48 -18.90
CA ASP A 166 -3.10 12.36 -19.59
C ASP A 166 -2.24 11.58 -20.60
N TYR A 167 -1.94 10.32 -20.30
CA TYR A 167 -1.19 9.49 -21.22
C TYR A 167 -2.05 9.00 -22.41
N ILE A 168 -3.29 8.56 -22.13
CA ILE A 168 -4.17 7.92 -23.11
C ILE A 168 -4.92 8.94 -23.95
N LEU A 169 -5.57 9.94 -23.31
CA LEU A 169 -6.43 10.90 -23.99
C LEU A 169 -5.61 12.09 -24.54
N GLY A 170 -5.40 12.09 -25.84
CA GLY A 170 -4.68 13.15 -26.55
C GLY A 170 -4.64 12.90 -28.04
N ASP A 171 -4.15 13.86 -28.83
CA ASP A 171 -4.11 13.77 -30.30
C ASP A 171 -3.36 12.52 -30.80
N LYS A 172 -2.34 12.09 -30.08
CA LYS A 172 -1.56 10.89 -30.39
C LYS A 172 -2.37 9.59 -30.37
N LEU A 173 -3.49 9.56 -29.63
CA LEU A 173 -4.41 8.41 -29.59
C LEU A 173 -4.98 8.09 -30.98
N LEU A 174 -5.19 9.11 -31.81
CA LEU A 174 -5.71 8.99 -33.16
C LEU A 174 -4.62 8.75 -34.22
N GLU A 175 -3.37 8.86 -33.84
CA GLU A 175 -2.22 8.66 -34.72
C GLU A 175 -1.62 7.24 -34.53
N ASP A 176 -0.65 7.12 -33.64
CA ASP A 176 0.11 5.89 -33.43
C ASP A 176 0.53 5.69 -31.96
N LEU A 177 -0.33 6.08 -31.01
CA LEU A 177 -0.04 5.91 -29.59
C LEU A 177 0.01 4.43 -29.22
N ASP A 178 1.10 4.02 -28.58
CA ASP A 178 1.10 2.78 -27.81
C ASP A 178 0.36 3.03 -26.49
N LEU A 179 -0.75 2.33 -26.28
CA LEU A 179 -1.56 2.47 -25.06
C LEU A 179 -0.87 1.89 -23.82
N VAL A 180 0.12 1.00 -24.01
CA VAL A 180 0.94 0.50 -22.90
C VAL A 180 1.77 1.66 -22.35
N PRO A 181 1.53 2.09 -21.11
CA PRO A 181 2.18 3.28 -20.61
C PRO A 181 3.67 3.03 -20.33
N TYR A 182 4.51 3.88 -20.90
CA TYR A 182 5.95 3.90 -20.69
C TYR A 182 6.62 2.53 -20.82
N PRO A 183 6.55 1.85 -21.97
CA PRO A 183 7.11 0.53 -22.17
C PRO A 183 8.59 0.51 -21.78
N SER A 184 9.00 -0.56 -21.11
CA SER A 184 10.40 -0.72 -20.69
C SER A 184 11.33 -0.90 -21.88
N ASN A 185 12.51 -0.29 -21.79
CA ASN A 185 13.59 -0.51 -22.76
C ASN A 185 14.28 -1.87 -22.57
N ASN A 186 14.04 -2.55 -21.43
CA ASN A 186 14.61 -3.87 -21.14
C ASN A 186 13.91 -4.93 -22.00
N PRO A 187 14.64 -5.69 -22.85
CA PRO A 187 14.04 -6.71 -23.71
C PRO A 187 13.27 -7.81 -22.96
N VAL A 188 13.64 -8.10 -21.71
CA VAL A 188 12.95 -9.09 -20.86
C VAL A 188 11.58 -8.59 -20.37
N MET A 189 11.36 -7.28 -20.37
CA MET A 189 10.15 -6.63 -19.86
C MET A 189 9.25 -6.09 -20.98
N LYS A 190 9.61 -6.34 -22.24
CA LYS A 190 8.81 -5.86 -23.38
C LYS A 190 7.52 -6.64 -23.51
N VAL A 191 6.45 -5.89 -23.72
CA VAL A 191 5.13 -6.39 -24.13
C VAL A 191 4.82 -5.90 -25.54
N ASN A 192 3.89 -6.55 -26.22
CA ASN A 192 3.46 -6.09 -27.53
C ASN A 192 2.76 -4.73 -27.39
N PRO A 193 3.02 -3.78 -28.29
CA PRO A 193 2.34 -2.49 -28.28
C PRO A 193 0.86 -2.67 -28.61
N ILE A 194 0.01 -2.00 -27.84
CA ILE A 194 -1.43 -1.95 -28.08
C ILE A 194 -1.74 -0.60 -28.71
N LYS A 195 -2.11 -0.61 -29.99
CA LYS A 195 -2.44 0.60 -30.74
C LYS A 195 -3.92 0.63 -31.04
N THR A 196 -4.48 1.82 -31.16
CA THR A 196 -5.87 1.97 -31.57
C THR A 196 -6.05 1.47 -33.01
N PRO A 197 -6.85 0.41 -33.26
CA PRO A 197 -7.06 -0.10 -34.60
C PRO A 197 -8.03 0.81 -35.36
N ILE A 198 -7.51 1.90 -35.91
CA ILE A 198 -8.30 2.86 -36.66
C ILE A 198 -8.40 2.39 -38.12
N ASN A 199 -9.36 1.52 -38.40
CA ASN A 199 -9.70 1.12 -39.74
C ASN A 199 -11.03 1.81 -40.18
N ASN A 200 -11.16 2.10 -41.45
CA ASN A 200 -12.35 2.73 -42.06
C ASN A 200 -13.59 1.80 -42.09
N THR A 201 -13.69 0.82 -41.22
CA THR A 201 -14.78 -0.17 -41.20
C THR A 201 -15.84 0.17 -40.16
N VAL A 202 -17.08 0.02 -40.57
CA VAL A 202 -18.31 0.47 -39.91
C VAL A 202 -18.67 -0.29 -38.60
N TYR A 203 -18.01 -1.41 -38.27
CA TYR A 203 -18.29 -2.22 -37.07
C TYR A 203 -17.00 -2.62 -36.34
N PRO A 204 -16.48 -1.76 -35.46
CA PRO A 204 -15.17 -1.98 -34.90
C PRO A 204 -15.12 -3.06 -33.78
N PHE A 205 -16.21 -3.32 -33.05
CA PHE A 205 -16.16 -4.13 -31.82
C PHE A 205 -15.74 -5.60 -32.03
N GLU A 206 -16.19 -6.26 -33.10
CA GLU A 206 -15.76 -7.64 -33.38
C GLU A 206 -14.30 -7.68 -33.84
N ILE A 207 -13.90 -6.71 -34.66
CA ILE A 207 -12.52 -6.56 -35.13
C ILE A 207 -11.61 -6.26 -33.95
N TRP A 208 -12.04 -5.43 -33.02
CA TRP A 208 -11.28 -5.11 -31.81
C TRP A 208 -11.11 -6.34 -30.91
N GLY A 209 -12.13 -7.18 -30.75
CA GLY A 209 -12.03 -8.43 -30.02
C GLY A 209 -10.95 -9.34 -30.58
N ASN A 210 -10.95 -9.58 -31.88
CA ASN A 210 -9.95 -10.38 -32.58
C ASN A 210 -8.55 -9.75 -32.54
N TYR A 211 -8.47 -8.41 -32.63
CA TYR A 211 -7.21 -7.68 -32.51
C TYR A 211 -6.59 -7.87 -31.13
N ILE A 212 -7.37 -7.70 -30.06
CA ILE A 212 -6.89 -7.86 -28.69
C ILE A 212 -6.45 -9.31 -28.43
N ASP A 213 -7.17 -10.30 -28.99
CA ASP A 213 -6.77 -11.72 -28.91
C ASP A 213 -5.40 -11.98 -29.55
N ALA A 214 -5.11 -11.30 -30.64
CA ALA A 214 -3.83 -11.44 -31.34
C ALA A 214 -2.67 -10.69 -30.65
N VAL A 215 -2.94 -9.52 -30.05
CA VAL A 215 -1.90 -8.67 -29.47
C VAL A 215 -1.57 -9.07 -28.05
N ILE A 216 -2.56 -9.33 -27.19
CA ILE A 216 -2.37 -9.74 -25.80
C ILE A 216 -2.25 -11.27 -25.75
N THR A 217 -1.04 -11.78 -25.96
CA THR A 217 -0.75 -13.22 -25.89
C THR A 217 -0.50 -13.71 -24.46
N SER A 218 0.03 -12.83 -23.61
CA SER A 218 0.25 -13.10 -22.18
C SER A 218 0.03 -11.83 -21.38
N GLU A 219 -0.59 -11.96 -20.22
CA GLU A 219 -0.81 -10.83 -19.34
C GLU A 219 0.41 -10.62 -18.43
N SER A 220 0.93 -9.42 -18.43
CA SER A 220 2.06 -9.00 -17.61
C SER A 220 1.71 -7.67 -16.92
N PRO A 221 2.21 -7.41 -15.71
CA PRO A 221 2.07 -6.10 -15.05
C PRO A 221 2.52 -4.93 -15.93
N ALA A 222 3.43 -5.17 -16.87
CA ALA A 222 3.91 -4.16 -17.81
C ALA A 222 2.80 -3.58 -18.71
N LEU A 223 1.73 -4.34 -18.98
CA LEU A 223 0.54 -3.82 -19.70
C LEU A 223 -0.15 -2.68 -18.96
N PHE A 224 0.04 -2.62 -17.64
CA PHE A 224 -0.50 -1.59 -16.75
C PHE A 224 0.53 -0.51 -16.41
N GLY A 225 1.71 -0.53 -17.03
CA GLY A 225 2.82 0.34 -16.69
C GLY A 225 3.49 0.02 -15.34
N LEU A 226 3.18 -1.14 -14.75
CA LEU A 226 3.83 -1.64 -13.56
C LEU A 226 5.08 -2.43 -13.91
N HIS A 227 6.07 -2.43 -13.00
CA HIS A 227 7.22 -3.32 -13.15
C HIS A 227 6.79 -4.80 -13.03
N PRO A 228 7.36 -5.74 -13.79
CA PRO A 228 7.02 -7.16 -13.70
C PRO A 228 7.13 -7.78 -12.31
N ASN A 229 7.95 -7.21 -11.42
CA ASN A 229 8.04 -7.63 -10.01
C ASN A 229 6.71 -7.49 -9.24
N ALA A 230 5.76 -6.68 -9.73
CA ALA A 230 4.42 -6.57 -9.14
C ALA A 230 3.66 -7.91 -9.17
N GLU A 231 3.90 -8.76 -10.18
CA GLU A 231 3.33 -10.11 -10.21
C GLU A 231 3.86 -10.98 -9.06
N LEU A 232 5.13 -10.84 -8.71
CA LEU A 232 5.73 -11.55 -7.58
C LEU A 232 5.06 -11.15 -6.25
N GLU A 233 4.90 -9.86 -6.01
CA GLU A 233 4.22 -9.35 -4.80
C GLU A 233 2.75 -9.81 -4.73
N TYR A 234 2.05 -9.77 -5.85
CA TYR A 234 0.69 -10.29 -5.95
C TYR A 234 0.61 -11.77 -5.57
N ARG A 235 1.50 -12.61 -6.11
CA ARG A 235 1.55 -14.06 -5.80
C ARG A 235 1.91 -14.32 -4.33
N ILE A 236 2.86 -13.58 -3.77
CA ILE A 236 3.21 -13.67 -2.34
C ILE A 236 2.01 -13.33 -1.47
N THR A 237 1.30 -12.23 -1.77
CA THR A 237 0.12 -11.80 -1.03
C THR A 237 -1.00 -12.84 -1.09
N GLN A 238 -1.28 -13.38 -2.28
CA GLN A 238 -2.26 -14.46 -2.45
C GLN A 238 -1.90 -15.71 -1.62
N THR A 239 -0.64 -16.11 -1.67
CA THR A 239 -0.15 -17.28 -0.93
C THR A 239 -0.27 -17.08 0.58
N ASN A 240 0.13 -15.90 1.08
CA ASN A 240 0.00 -15.56 2.50
C ASN A 240 -1.48 -15.54 2.95
N THR A 241 -2.38 -15.00 2.13
CA THR A 241 -3.81 -14.99 2.40
C THR A 241 -4.36 -16.43 2.45
N LEU A 242 -3.95 -17.28 1.52
CA LEU A 242 -4.34 -18.70 1.51
C LEU A 242 -3.89 -19.41 2.78
N PHE A 243 -2.63 -19.28 3.18
CA PHE A 243 -2.12 -19.88 4.41
C PHE A 243 -2.83 -19.34 5.64
N LYS A 244 -3.09 -18.03 5.69
CA LYS A 244 -3.87 -17.43 6.79
C LYS A 244 -5.27 -18.05 6.88
N ASN A 245 -5.97 -18.17 5.77
CA ASN A 245 -7.29 -18.78 5.72
C ASN A 245 -7.26 -20.25 6.15
N LEU A 246 -6.24 -21.01 5.74
CA LEU A 246 -6.07 -22.41 6.17
C LEU A 246 -5.89 -22.53 7.69
N ILE A 247 -5.07 -21.66 8.28
CA ILE A 247 -4.86 -21.63 9.73
C ILE A 247 -6.14 -21.18 10.46
N ASP A 248 -6.89 -20.24 9.91
CA ASP A 248 -8.15 -19.76 10.50
C ASP A 248 -9.29 -20.80 10.42
N LEU A 249 -9.17 -21.78 9.50
CA LEU A 249 -10.11 -22.92 9.38
C LEU A 249 -9.80 -24.06 10.36
N GLU A 250 -8.60 -24.09 10.96
CA GLU A 250 -8.33 -25.08 12.01
C GLU A 250 -9.29 -24.89 13.19
N PRO A 251 -9.99 -25.96 13.64
CA PRO A 251 -10.86 -25.86 14.81
C PRO A 251 -10.04 -25.37 16.02
N LYS A 252 -10.57 -24.43 16.78
CA LYS A 252 -9.90 -23.89 17.97
C LYS A 252 -9.58 -24.99 18.98
N ASP A 253 -10.40 -26.04 19.01
CA ASP A 253 -10.22 -27.27 19.84
C ASP A 253 -9.11 -28.19 19.32
N SER A 254 -8.74 -28.05 18.02
CA SER A 254 -7.66 -28.80 17.35
C SER A 254 -6.34 -28.04 17.30
N ALA A 255 -6.24 -26.86 17.92
CA ALA A 255 -4.96 -26.15 18.08
C ALA A 255 -3.93 -27.03 18.82
N GLY A 256 -4.28 -28.28 19.00
CA GLY A 256 -3.63 -29.44 19.47
C GLY A 256 -3.02 -30.41 18.46
N GLY A 257 -3.30 -30.28 17.18
CA GLY A 257 -2.96 -31.29 16.16
C GLY A 257 -1.72 -30.96 15.32
N GLY A 258 -0.58 -30.98 15.90
CA GLY A 258 0.69 -31.17 15.17
C GLY A 258 1.20 -32.58 15.57
N GLY A 259 1.13 -33.56 14.67
CA GLY A 259 1.80 -34.85 14.76
C GLY A 259 1.42 -35.72 15.98
N GLU A 260 1.16 -36.99 15.73
CA GLU A 260 1.04 -38.00 16.76
C GLU A 260 2.25 -37.92 17.73
N GLY A 261 2.03 -37.36 18.94
CA GLY A 261 3.03 -37.38 20.01
C GLY A 261 3.16 -36.16 20.92
N ASP A 262 2.63 -34.98 20.55
CA ASP A 262 2.68 -33.82 21.46
C ASP A 262 1.45 -33.79 22.38
N THR A 263 1.66 -34.16 23.64
CA THR A 263 0.68 -34.00 24.73
C THR A 263 0.38 -32.50 24.93
N GLU A 264 -0.87 -32.14 25.23
CA GLU A 264 -1.31 -30.75 25.52
C GLU A 264 -0.38 -30.03 26.51
N GLY A 265 0.26 -30.76 27.43
CA GLY A 265 1.25 -30.24 28.37
C GLY A 265 2.46 -29.60 27.69
N ASN A 266 2.97 -30.17 26.60
CA ASN A 266 4.15 -29.64 25.87
C ASN A 266 3.86 -28.30 25.20
N LYS A 267 2.63 -28.03 24.78
CA LYS A 267 2.26 -26.77 24.11
C LYS A 267 2.21 -25.60 25.07
N TYR A 268 1.55 -25.78 26.20
CA TYR A 268 1.50 -24.76 27.25
C TYR A 268 2.90 -24.44 27.76
N GLU A 269 3.77 -25.44 27.87
CA GLU A 269 5.17 -25.26 28.27
C GLU A 269 5.97 -24.50 27.23
N ASN A 270 5.78 -24.76 25.93
CA ASN A 270 6.40 -24.01 24.85
C ASN A 270 5.94 -22.54 24.84
N VAL A 271 4.65 -22.27 25.02
CA VAL A 271 4.12 -20.90 25.08
C VAL A 271 4.65 -20.19 26.33
N LYS A 272 4.78 -20.87 27.47
CA LYS A 272 5.36 -20.32 28.70
C LYS A 272 6.82 -19.91 28.48
N ASN A 273 7.63 -20.78 27.88
CA ASN A 273 9.03 -20.50 27.55
C ASN A 273 9.17 -19.32 26.57
N GLN A 274 8.28 -19.23 25.57
CA GLN A 274 8.22 -18.08 24.68
C GLN A 274 7.84 -16.79 25.42
N ALA A 275 6.88 -16.84 26.33
CA ALA A 275 6.47 -15.68 27.12
C ALA A 275 7.61 -15.17 28.01
N ASP A 276 8.36 -16.07 28.66
CA ASP A 276 9.55 -15.71 29.45
C ASP A 276 10.65 -15.09 28.59
N ASP A 277 10.94 -15.64 27.40
CA ASP A 277 11.90 -15.08 26.44
C ASP A 277 11.46 -13.67 25.99
N ILE A 278 10.20 -13.46 25.69
CA ILE A 278 9.64 -12.15 25.30
C ILE A 278 9.77 -11.15 26.45
N ILE A 279 9.47 -11.53 27.69
CA ILE A 279 9.64 -10.66 28.85
C ILE A 279 11.10 -10.25 28.98
N SER A 280 12.03 -11.19 28.86
CA SER A 280 13.48 -10.89 28.99
C SER A 280 13.96 -9.91 27.93
N ARG A 281 13.56 -10.11 26.67
CA ARG A 281 13.95 -9.25 25.54
C ARG A 281 13.31 -7.87 25.54
N SER A 282 12.08 -7.75 26.07
CA SER A 282 11.35 -6.48 26.14
C SER A 282 11.67 -5.66 27.40
N SER A 283 12.36 -6.24 28.38
CA SER A 283 12.69 -5.58 29.67
C SER A 283 13.49 -4.28 29.48
N ASP A 284 14.30 -4.24 28.46
CA ASP A 284 15.12 -3.09 28.12
C ASP A 284 14.34 -1.87 27.60
N GLY A 285 13.10 -2.04 27.18
CA GLY A 285 12.19 -0.96 26.77
C GLY A 285 11.46 -0.26 27.93
N LEU A 286 11.74 -0.65 29.18
CA LEU A 286 11.12 -0.05 30.37
C LEU A 286 11.92 1.19 30.83
N PHE A 287 11.87 2.26 30.05
CA PHE A 287 12.59 3.52 30.32
C PHE A 287 12.13 4.20 31.61
N ASP A 288 13.08 4.77 32.36
CA ASP A 288 12.78 5.61 33.52
C ASP A 288 12.56 7.07 33.10
N ILE A 289 11.35 7.33 32.63
CA ILE A 289 10.94 8.64 32.11
C ILE A 289 11.11 9.76 33.16
N ILE A 290 10.90 9.45 34.43
CA ILE A 290 11.04 10.44 35.52
C ILE A 290 12.48 10.87 35.62
N LYS A 291 13.42 9.92 35.68
CA LYS A 291 14.84 10.17 35.72
C LYS A 291 15.31 10.92 34.47
N MET A 292 14.88 10.51 33.29
CA MET A 292 15.22 11.19 32.02
C MET A 292 14.79 12.66 32.00
N LYS A 293 13.61 12.99 32.61
CA LYS A 293 13.15 14.38 32.74
C LYS A 293 13.92 15.19 33.80
N GLN A 294 14.41 14.52 34.83
CA GLN A 294 15.16 15.18 35.95
C GLN A 294 16.62 15.40 35.64
N THR A 295 17.23 14.58 34.79
CA THR A 295 18.70 14.62 34.53
C THR A 295 19.12 15.87 33.76
N ARG A 296 18.19 16.73 33.33
CA ARG A 296 18.51 17.87 32.47
C ARG A 296 18.10 19.21 33.06
N GLU A 297 19.03 20.18 32.98
CA GLU A 297 18.76 21.60 33.19
C GLU A 297 18.32 22.25 31.84
N GLY A 298 17.09 22.73 31.76
CA GLY A 298 16.55 23.51 30.65
C GLY A 298 15.48 22.82 29.79
N ASP A 299 14.86 23.57 28.88
CA ASP A 299 13.79 23.11 28.00
C ASP A 299 14.31 22.13 26.92
N LEU A 300 13.52 21.09 26.63
CA LEU A 300 13.81 20.14 25.58
C LEU A 300 13.66 20.80 24.19
N THR A 301 14.55 20.46 23.29
CA THR A 301 14.38 20.81 21.87
C THR A 301 13.24 20.01 21.26
N PRO A 302 12.61 20.47 20.14
CA PRO A 302 11.48 19.77 19.52
C PRO A 302 11.75 18.30 19.20
N ASP A 303 12.94 17.98 18.68
CA ASP A 303 13.36 16.62 18.35
C ASP A 303 13.55 15.74 19.59
N GLN A 304 14.11 16.30 20.67
CA GLN A 304 14.24 15.63 21.97
C GLN A 304 12.86 15.35 22.59
N ASN A 305 11.91 16.28 22.46
CA ASN A 305 10.53 16.07 22.91
C ASN A 305 9.88 14.89 22.18
N VAL A 306 10.10 14.75 20.87
CA VAL A 306 9.59 13.61 20.11
C VAL A 306 10.24 12.31 20.60
N PHE A 307 11.55 12.25 20.76
CA PHE A 307 12.22 11.06 21.29
C PHE A 307 11.75 10.70 22.70
N MET A 308 11.46 11.69 23.54
CA MET A 308 10.89 11.45 24.88
C MET A 308 9.49 10.81 24.78
N GLN A 309 8.63 11.30 23.88
CA GLN A 309 7.31 10.70 23.62
C GLN A 309 7.43 9.28 23.07
N GLU A 310 8.38 9.02 22.18
CA GLU A 310 8.69 7.68 21.67
C GLU A 310 9.12 6.73 22.80
N CYS A 311 9.92 7.19 23.77
CA CYS A 311 10.29 6.42 24.97
C CYS A 311 9.06 6.15 25.87
N GLU A 312 8.16 7.13 26.06
CA GLU A 312 6.93 6.95 26.83
C GLU A 312 6.02 5.90 26.17
N GLN A 313 5.85 5.95 24.85
CA GLN A 313 5.05 4.99 24.09
C GLN A 313 5.67 3.59 24.12
N MET A 314 7.00 3.49 23.97
CA MET A 314 7.73 2.22 24.06
C MET A 314 7.57 1.59 25.45
N LYS A 315 7.70 2.38 26.51
CA LYS A 315 7.46 1.90 27.88
C LYS A 315 6.06 1.34 28.05
N SER A 316 5.03 2.08 27.59
CA SER A 316 3.64 1.63 27.65
C SER A 316 3.40 0.30 26.91
N LEU A 317 4.01 0.15 25.74
CA LEU A 317 3.95 -1.09 24.96
C LEU A 317 4.65 -2.24 25.70
N CYS A 318 5.87 -2.03 26.21
CA CYS A 318 6.62 -3.05 26.94
C CYS A 318 5.91 -3.45 28.25
N ASP A 319 5.30 -2.51 28.96
CA ASP A 319 4.47 -2.80 30.13
C ASP A 319 3.26 -3.68 29.78
N THR A 320 2.59 -3.37 28.64
CA THR A 320 1.48 -4.19 28.14
C THR A 320 1.92 -5.60 27.77
N ILE A 321 3.05 -5.74 27.05
CA ILE A 321 3.65 -7.04 26.69
C ILE A 321 3.98 -7.84 27.95
N LYS A 322 4.68 -7.24 28.90
CA LYS A 322 5.08 -7.87 30.16
C LYS A 322 3.88 -8.34 30.97
N LYS A 323 2.83 -7.50 31.05
CA LYS A 323 1.59 -7.87 31.75
C LYS A 323 0.90 -9.06 31.06
N ASN A 324 0.73 -9.01 29.74
CA ASN A 324 0.07 -10.08 29.00
C ASN A 324 0.84 -11.40 29.07
N CYS A 325 2.16 -11.37 28.98
CA CYS A 325 2.99 -12.56 29.13
C CYS A 325 2.93 -13.13 30.56
N LYS A 326 2.91 -12.29 31.59
CA LYS A 326 2.71 -12.74 32.98
C LYS A 326 1.33 -13.35 33.18
N ASP A 327 0.26 -12.72 32.66
CA ASP A 327 -1.11 -13.25 32.73
C ASP A 327 -1.18 -14.66 32.10
N ILE A 328 -0.48 -14.89 30.98
CA ILE A 328 -0.37 -16.20 30.32
C ILE A 328 0.32 -17.22 31.24
N ILE A 329 1.48 -16.85 31.81
CA ILE A 329 2.26 -17.74 32.70
C ILE A 329 1.44 -18.11 33.95
N ASP A 330 0.82 -17.11 34.59
CA ASP A 330 0.01 -17.30 35.78
C ASP A 330 -1.26 -18.13 35.49
N ALA A 331 -1.84 -18.00 34.30
CA ALA A 331 -2.98 -18.82 33.88
C ALA A 331 -2.58 -20.29 33.62
N ILE A 332 -1.42 -20.53 32.98
CA ILE A 332 -0.88 -21.87 32.75
C ILE A 332 -0.50 -22.52 34.08
N ASP A 333 0.05 -21.77 35.02
CA ASP A 333 0.38 -22.25 36.37
C ASP A 333 -0.86 -22.41 37.27
N GLY A 334 -2.07 -22.12 36.79
CA GLY A 334 -3.31 -22.25 37.55
C GLY A 334 -3.54 -21.17 38.62
N LYS A 335 -2.75 -20.09 38.62
CA LYS A 335 -2.89 -18.95 39.54
C LYS A 335 -3.95 -17.95 39.09
N LEU A 336 -4.24 -17.91 37.80
CA LEU A 336 -5.22 -17.00 37.17
C LEU A 336 -6.23 -17.83 36.37
N THR A 337 -7.50 -17.40 36.38
CA THR A 337 -8.55 -18.07 35.59
C THR A 337 -8.33 -17.81 34.09
N MET A 338 -8.41 -18.87 33.28
CA MET A 338 -8.34 -18.75 31.82
C MET A 338 -9.59 -18.03 31.33
N ASP A 339 -9.42 -16.86 30.72
CA ASP A 339 -10.47 -16.10 30.08
C ASP A 339 -10.26 -16.07 28.53
N GLU A 340 -11.27 -15.65 27.77
CA GLU A 340 -11.22 -15.58 26.30
C GLU A 340 -10.05 -14.72 25.80
N ARG A 341 -9.66 -13.69 26.56
CA ARG A 341 -8.52 -12.82 26.24
C ARG A 341 -7.20 -13.60 26.33
N ILE A 342 -7.01 -14.36 27.40
CA ILE A 342 -5.79 -15.15 27.63
C ILE A 342 -5.72 -16.29 26.61
N GLU A 343 -6.83 -16.96 26.33
CA GLU A 343 -6.91 -18.00 25.29
C GLU A 343 -6.50 -17.42 23.91
N SER A 344 -7.00 -16.24 23.55
CA SER A 344 -6.64 -15.56 22.31
C SER A 344 -5.15 -15.19 22.26
N LEU A 345 -4.53 -14.80 23.38
CA LEU A 345 -3.10 -14.53 23.48
C LEU A 345 -2.29 -15.82 23.31
N ILE A 346 -2.66 -16.90 24.01
CA ILE A 346 -2.00 -18.22 23.89
C ILE A 346 -2.10 -18.71 22.45
N PHE A 347 -3.28 -18.62 21.83
CA PHE A 347 -3.49 -18.97 20.44
C PHE A 347 -2.58 -18.17 19.51
N SER A 348 -2.49 -16.85 19.69
CA SER A 348 -1.64 -16.00 18.87
C SER A 348 -0.17 -16.38 18.97
N LEU A 349 0.34 -16.62 20.20
CA LEU A 349 1.73 -17.00 20.42
C LEU A 349 2.04 -18.40 19.88
N SER A 350 1.14 -19.37 20.06
CA SER A 350 1.34 -20.76 19.57
C SER A 350 1.47 -20.82 18.04
N PHE A 351 0.79 -19.93 17.31
CA PHE A 351 0.89 -19.81 15.85
C PHE A 351 1.92 -18.79 15.38
N GLY A 352 2.76 -18.25 16.28
CA GLY A 352 3.77 -17.24 15.94
C GLY A 352 3.18 -15.94 15.38
N ARG A 353 1.94 -15.60 15.75
CA ARG A 353 1.25 -14.36 15.37
C ARG A 353 1.43 -13.30 16.44
N VAL A 354 1.50 -12.05 16.03
CA VAL A 354 1.52 -10.91 16.95
C VAL A 354 0.11 -10.68 17.51
N PRO A 355 -0.08 -10.64 18.84
CA PRO A 355 -1.38 -10.33 19.41
C PRO A 355 -1.93 -8.98 18.93
N ALA A 356 -3.23 -8.90 18.63
CA ALA A 356 -3.86 -7.70 18.10
C ALA A 356 -3.68 -6.47 19.00
N LYS A 357 -3.66 -6.65 20.31
CA LYS A 357 -3.42 -5.59 21.28
C LYS A 357 -2.01 -5.00 21.18
N TRP A 358 -1.00 -5.82 20.91
CA TRP A 358 0.38 -5.34 20.73
C TRP A 358 0.55 -4.55 19.44
N ILE A 359 -0.20 -4.91 18.39
CA ILE A 359 -0.24 -4.16 17.13
C ILE A 359 -0.91 -2.80 17.35
N SER A 360 -2.04 -2.76 18.06
CA SER A 360 -2.79 -1.51 18.28
C SER A 360 -2.05 -0.52 19.18
N ASP A 361 -1.37 -1.01 20.23
CA ASP A 361 -0.64 -0.16 21.17
C ASP A 361 0.77 0.18 20.68
N GLY A 362 1.28 -0.59 19.72
CA GLY A 362 2.61 -0.45 19.17
C GLY A 362 2.65 0.04 17.73
N PHE A 363 2.98 -0.86 16.82
CA PHE A 363 3.11 -0.54 15.41
C PHE A 363 2.52 -1.66 14.55
N ALA A 364 1.88 -1.23 13.45
CA ALA A 364 1.29 -2.13 12.49
C ALA A 364 2.37 -2.97 11.79
N THR A 365 2.08 -4.25 11.56
CA THR A 365 2.98 -5.14 10.86
C THR A 365 2.21 -6.24 10.14
N ASN A 366 2.73 -6.67 9.00
CA ASN A 366 2.30 -7.89 8.31
C ASN A 366 3.24 -9.07 8.61
N ARG A 367 4.13 -8.92 9.59
CA ARG A 367 5.19 -9.87 9.95
C ARG A 367 4.72 -10.88 10.99
N GLY A 368 5.38 -12.04 11.02
CA GLY A 368 5.27 -12.98 12.11
C GLY A 368 5.90 -12.45 13.41
N LEU A 369 5.56 -13.09 14.53
CA LEU A 369 5.99 -12.69 15.88
C LEU A 369 7.50 -12.51 16.02
N ALA A 370 8.29 -13.45 15.51
CA ALA A 370 9.76 -13.40 15.61
C ALA A 370 10.36 -12.18 14.90
N SER A 371 9.87 -11.84 13.71
CA SER A 371 10.32 -10.67 12.95
C SER A 371 9.86 -9.37 13.61
N TRP A 372 8.65 -9.34 14.15
CA TRP A 372 8.12 -8.20 14.90
C TRP A 372 8.94 -7.92 16.17
N LEU A 373 9.29 -8.97 16.94
CA LEU A 373 10.16 -8.85 18.12
C LEU A 373 11.55 -8.32 17.76
N LYS A 374 12.13 -8.78 16.65
CA LYS A 374 13.39 -8.25 16.13
C LYS A 374 13.30 -6.74 15.85
N SER A 375 12.20 -6.30 15.24
CA SER A 375 11.91 -4.88 14.99
C SER A 375 11.71 -4.11 16.31
N LEU A 376 11.02 -4.70 17.30
CA LEU A 376 10.83 -4.10 18.62
C LEU A 376 12.18 -3.85 19.32
N ILE A 377 13.06 -4.85 19.34
CA ILE A 377 14.40 -4.72 19.93
C ILE A 377 15.21 -3.62 19.23
N ALA A 378 15.20 -3.59 17.90
CA ALA A 378 15.90 -2.55 17.14
C ALA A 378 15.39 -1.13 17.44
N ARG A 379 14.09 -0.98 17.73
CA ARG A 379 13.49 0.29 18.18
C ARG A 379 13.94 0.65 19.59
N ILE A 380 13.94 -0.32 20.50
CA ILE A 380 14.44 -0.15 21.88
C ILE A 380 15.91 0.28 21.85
N ASP A 381 16.75 -0.35 21.03
CA ASP A 381 18.17 0.00 20.92
C ASP A 381 18.39 1.45 20.48
N GLN A 382 17.60 1.95 19.53
CA GLN A 382 17.69 3.35 19.10
C GLN A 382 17.30 4.31 20.23
N LEU A 383 16.24 4.01 20.98
CA LEU A 383 15.78 4.84 22.09
C LEU A 383 16.75 4.77 23.28
N LYS A 384 17.42 3.63 23.51
CA LYS A 384 18.50 3.50 24.50
C LYS A 384 19.72 4.35 24.15
N GLN A 385 20.06 4.50 22.89
CA GLN A 385 21.13 5.42 22.47
C GLN A 385 20.80 6.86 22.86
N PHE A 386 19.53 7.25 22.76
CA PHE A 386 19.06 8.56 23.22
C PHE A 386 19.14 8.70 24.73
N GLU A 387 18.68 7.73 25.52
CA GLU A 387 18.74 7.72 26.98
C GLU A 387 20.18 7.75 27.48
N SER A 388 21.08 6.91 26.93
CA SER A 388 22.48 6.78 27.38
C SER A 388 23.36 7.97 26.98
N ASN A 389 22.93 8.79 26.02
CA ASN A 389 23.68 9.95 25.53
C ASN A 389 23.08 11.29 26.05
N ASP A 390 22.67 11.32 27.30
CA ASP A 390 22.13 12.51 27.98
C ASP A 390 20.96 13.17 27.20
N ASN A 391 20.08 12.35 26.65
CA ASN A 391 18.96 12.77 25.83
C ASN A 391 19.36 13.56 24.56
N VAL A 392 20.52 13.29 24.00
CA VAL A 392 20.94 13.81 22.69
C VAL A 392 20.48 12.83 21.60
N CYS A 393 19.79 13.34 20.59
CA CYS A 393 19.31 12.53 19.47
C CYS A 393 20.46 11.85 18.71
N PRO A 394 20.27 10.62 18.21
CA PRO A 394 21.27 9.93 17.41
C PRO A 394 21.68 10.76 16.19
N LYS A 395 22.97 10.71 15.81
CA LYS A 395 23.49 11.44 14.64
C LYS A 395 22.77 11.06 13.34
N VAL A 396 22.37 9.80 13.20
CA VAL A 396 21.52 9.30 12.11
C VAL A 396 20.31 8.64 12.72
N VAL A 397 19.13 9.11 12.36
CA VAL A 397 17.88 8.57 12.87
C VAL A 397 17.32 7.53 11.90
N PHE A 398 17.12 6.31 12.40
CA PHE A 398 16.37 5.28 11.70
C PHE A 398 14.87 5.62 11.81
N ILE A 399 14.37 6.32 10.81
CA ILE A 399 12.99 6.83 10.83
C ILE A 399 11.94 5.71 10.86
N ASN A 400 12.27 4.55 10.32
CA ASN A 400 11.43 3.35 10.35
C ASN A 400 11.30 2.73 11.76
N ARG A 401 12.15 3.14 12.71
CA ARG A 401 12.13 2.67 14.10
C ARG A 401 11.31 3.58 15.02
N LEU A 402 10.76 4.67 14.52
CA LEU A 402 9.88 5.56 15.28
C LEU A 402 8.42 5.11 15.15
N PHE A 403 7.64 5.28 16.20
CA PHE A 403 6.18 5.11 16.15
C PHE A 403 5.53 6.22 15.33
N ASN A 404 6.05 7.44 15.46
CA ASN A 404 5.53 8.61 14.77
C ASN A 404 6.59 9.36 13.97
N PRO A 405 7.00 8.83 12.79
CA PRO A 405 8.00 9.45 11.94
C PRO A 405 7.65 10.87 11.48
N LEU A 406 6.34 11.18 11.28
CA LEU A 406 5.89 12.50 10.90
C LEU A 406 6.17 13.55 11.98
N SER A 407 5.97 13.22 13.26
CA SER A 407 6.27 14.12 14.38
C SER A 407 7.76 14.47 14.43
N TYR A 408 8.64 13.50 14.12
CA TYR A 408 10.08 13.77 14.05
C TYR A 408 10.43 14.73 12.90
N LEU A 409 9.89 14.52 11.71
CA LEU A 409 10.11 15.42 10.57
C LEU A 409 9.55 16.83 10.85
N THR A 410 8.42 16.92 11.54
CA THR A 410 7.86 18.21 11.99
C THR A 410 8.78 18.89 13.00
N ALA A 411 9.37 18.14 13.93
CA ALA A 411 10.34 18.68 14.90
C ALA A 411 11.61 19.20 14.18
N VAL A 412 12.08 18.52 13.15
CA VAL A 412 13.20 19.00 12.31
C VAL A 412 12.85 20.34 11.64
N ARG A 413 11.61 20.49 11.12
CA ARG A 413 11.13 21.78 10.58
C ARG A 413 11.07 22.87 11.67
N GLN A 414 10.58 22.53 12.85
CA GLN A 414 10.51 23.47 14.00
C GLN A 414 11.91 23.94 14.44
N LEU A 415 12.90 23.04 14.48
CA LEU A 415 14.29 23.40 14.77
C LEU A 415 14.85 24.37 13.72
N ALA A 416 14.59 24.11 12.45
CA ALA A 416 15.00 24.98 11.37
C ALA A 416 14.28 26.35 11.42
N ALA A 417 12.98 26.36 11.72
CA ALA A 417 12.18 27.58 11.88
C ALA A 417 12.78 28.50 12.95
N ARG A 418 13.16 27.92 14.13
CA ARG A 418 13.83 28.66 15.20
C ARG A 418 15.21 29.18 14.81
N LYS A 419 16.00 28.38 14.04
CA LYS A 419 17.34 28.79 13.56
C LYS A 419 17.29 29.86 12.49
N LEU A 420 16.29 29.83 11.62
CA LEU A 420 16.13 30.75 10.47
C LEU A 420 15.28 31.97 10.81
N ASP A 421 14.63 31.99 11.98
CA ASP A 421 13.67 33.00 12.41
C ASP A 421 12.52 33.19 11.36
N GLN A 422 11.99 32.05 10.89
CA GLN A 422 10.92 32.01 9.87
C GLN A 422 9.71 31.24 10.36
N GLU A 423 8.54 31.55 9.80
CA GLU A 423 7.30 30.84 10.08
C GLU A 423 7.35 29.41 9.55
N LEU A 424 6.80 28.46 10.32
CA LEU A 424 6.84 27.04 10.00
C LEU A 424 6.17 26.71 8.65
N ASP A 425 5.11 27.41 8.31
CA ASP A 425 4.32 27.20 7.08
C ASP A 425 5.08 27.62 5.80
N LYS A 426 6.08 28.48 5.96
CA LYS A 426 6.96 28.91 4.85
C LYS A 426 8.15 27.99 4.62
N LEU A 427 8.28 26.95 5.43
CA LEU A 427 9.40 26.00 5.36
C LEU A 427 8.93 24.64 4.84
N ASP A 428 9.72 24.04 3.97
CA ASP A 428 9.49 22.66 3.51
C ASP A 428 10.77 21.82 3.60
N ILE A 429 10.59 20.48 3.60
CA ILE A 429 11.68 19.52 3.70
C ILE A 429 12.07 19.05 2.30
N LEU A 430 13.27 19.40 1.89
CA LEU A 430 13.90 18.84 0.70
C LEU A 430 14.70 17.61 1.09
N THR A 431 14.47 16.51 0.39
CA THR A 431 15.21 15.25 0.61
C THR A 431 16.34 15.12 -0.41
N GLU A 432 17.54 14.89 0.07
CA GLU A 432 18.72 14.70 -0.77
C GLU A 432 19.37 13.33 -0.46
N PRO A 433 19.27 12.33 -1.37
CA PRO A 433 19.92 11.04 -1.20
C PRO A 433 21.46 11.19 -1.25
N SER A 434 22.15 10.52 -0.34
CA SER A 434 23.62 10.44 -0.29
C SER A 434 24.11 9.18 -1.02
N ASN A 435 25.43 8.93 -0.97
CA ASN A 435 26.04 7.68 -1.43
C ASN A 435 26.45 6.78 -0.25
N TYR A 436 25.98 7.08 0.96
CA TYR A 436 26.41 6.38 2.17
C TYR A 436 25.33 5.41 2.65
N TYR A 437 25.76 4.17 2.94
CA TYR A 437 24.95 3.14 3.57
C TYR A 437 25.49 2.86 4.96
N LEU A 438 24.60 2.56 5.89
CA LEU A 438 25.00 2.09 7.22
C LEU A 438 25.19 0.58 7.17
N LYS A 439 26.39 0.13 7.57
CA LYS A 439 26.68 -1.25 7.91
C LYS A 439 26.68 -1.36 9.43
N ASP A 440 25.99 -2.34 9.98
CA ASP A 440 25.99 -2.65 11.42
C ASP A 440 25.50 -1.52 12.35
N ASN A 441 24.50 -0.75 11.93
CA ASN A 441 23.84 0.30 12.73
C ASN A 441 24.72 1.49 13.15
N GLU A 442 25.97 1.57 12.73
CA GLU A 442 26.84 2.69 13.05
C GLU A 442 27.37 3.42 11.82
N PRO A 443 27.36 4.76 11.81
CA PRO A 443 27.97 5.55 10.74
C PRO A 443 29.50 5.63 10.97
N LYS A 444 30.22 4.52 10.75
CA LYS A 444 31.69 4.51 10.89
C LYS A 444 32.31 5.39 9.83
N GLY A 445 32.98 6.46 10.26
CA GLY A 445 33.80 7.32 9.41
C GLY A 445 33.08 8.38 8.59
N VAL A 446 31.77 8.57 8.74
CA VAL A 446 31.03 9.60 8.02
C VAL A 446 30.90 10.85 8.89
N VAL A 447 31.48 11.96 8.43
CA VAL A 447 31.33 13.27 9.06
C VAL A 447 30.18 14.00 8.37
N PHE A 448 29.11 14.24 9.11
CA PHE A 448 27.95 14.99 8.62
C PHE A 448 28.17 16.49 8.83
N LYS A 449 28.00 17.28 7.78
CA LYS A 449 28.02 18.73 7.86
C LYS A 449 26.62 19.25 8.16
N GLU A 450 26.46 20.18 9.09
CA GLU A 450 25.16 20.79 9.40
C GLU A 450 24.46 21.39 8.17
N SER A 451 25.23 21.87 7.20
CA SER A 451 24.70 22.39 5.94
C SER A 451 23.99 21.36 5.07
N GLN A 452 24.16 20.06 5.32
CA GLN A 452 23.52 18.98 4.57
C GLN A 452 22.12 18.63 5.10
N GLY A 453 21.73 19.13 6.27
CA GLY A 453 20.48 18.79 6.94
C GLY A 453 20.58 17.58 7.86
N VAL A 454 19.44 17.09 8.32
CA VAL A 454 19.36 15.97 9.27
C VAL A 454 19.39 14.64 8.51
N PRO A 455 20.34 13.73 8.82
CA PRO A 455 20.44 12.45 8.15
C PRO A 455 19.42 11.45 8.71
N ILE A 456 18.63 10.84 7.83
CA ILE A 456 17.68 9.76 8.13
C ILE A 456 18.06 8.50 7.35
N TYR A 457 17.68 7.33 7.89
CA TYR A 457 17.94 6.03 7.28
C TYR A 457 16.79 5.05 7.54
N GLY A 458 16.81 3.88 6.86
CA GLY A 458 15.80 2.84 7.00
C GLY A 458 14.63 3.01 6.05
N LEU A 459 14.91 3.52 4.85
CA LEU A 459 13.94 3.76 3.79
C LEU A 459 14.13 2.77 2.65
N HIS A 460 13.01 2.32 2.06
CA HIS A 460 13.01 1.36 0.96
C HIS A 460 12.17 1.90 -0.19
N LEU A 461 12.69 1.86 -1.41
CA LEU A 461 11.92 2.14 -2.62
C LEU A 461 11.20 0.88 -3.10
N GLN A 462 9.93 1.02 -3.40
CA GLN A 462 9.08 0.01 -4.04
C GLN A 462 8.75 0.46 -5.47
N GLY A 463 8.80 -0.47 -6.44
CA GLY A 463 8.44 -0.19 -7.84
C GLY A 463 9.56 0.40 -8.70
N CYS A 464 10.66 0.83 -8.11
CA CYS A 464 11.86 1.31 -8.82
C CYS A 464 13.10 1.13 -7.96
N ARG A 465 14.25 1.48 -8.50
CA ARG A 465 15.53 1.55 -7.79
C ARG A 465 16.14 2.95 -7.90
N PHE A 466 17.14 3.21 -7.08
CA PHE A 466 17.95 4.42 -7.14
C PHE A 466 19.32 4.12 -7.78
N ASP A 467 19.66 4.82 -8.85
CA ASP A 467 20.98 4.79 -9.46
C ASP A 467 21.90 5.72 -8.66
N GLU A 468 22.86 5.13 -7.94
CA GLU A 468 23.78 5.84 -7.05
C GLU A 468 24.78 6.71 -7.81
N ASP A 469 25.20 6.26 -9.01
CA ASP A 469 26.20 6.96 -9.80
C ASP A 469 25.63 8.26 -10.41
N ASN A 470 24.42 8.16 -10.96
CA ASN A 470 23.73 9.29 -11.59
C ASN A 470 22.81 10.06 -10.64
N LYS A 471 22.52 9.53 -9.45
CA LYS A 471 21.57 10.08 -8.46
C LYS A 471 20.16 10.31 -9.01
N VAL A 472 19.66 9.34 -9.75
CA VAL A 472 18.33 9.37 -10.37
C VAL A 472 17.56 8.07 -10.12
N LEU A 473 16.22 8.14 -10.27
CA LEU A 473 15.40 6.93 -10.29
C LEU A 473 15.65 6.13 -11.58
N ASP A 474 15.69 4.82 -11.43
CA ASP A 474 15.87 3.85 -12.51
C ASP A 474 14.93 2.65 -12.32
N GLU A 475 14.76 1.83 -13.35
CA GLU A 475 13.91 0.64 -13.30
C GLU A 475 14.51 -0.41 -12.36
N SER A 476 13.64 -1.08 -11.56
CA SER A 476 14.05 -2.18 -10.68
C SER A 476 14.69 -3.33 -11.48
N ARG A 477 15.54 -4.09 -10.82
CA ARG A 477 16.05 -5.35 -11.40
C ARG A 477 14.99 -6.45 -11.29
N PRO A 478 15.03 -7.46 -12.15
CA PRO A 478 14.16 -8.63 -12.00
C PRO A 478 14.30 -9.23 -10.59
N LYS A 479 13.15 -9.54 -9.95
CA LYS A 479 13.06 -10.08 -8.58
C LYS A 479 13.49 -9.12 -7.45
N GLU A 480 13.69 -7.85 -7.74
CA GLU A 480 13.98 -6.80 -6.75
C GLU A 480 12.67 -6.09 -6.37
N SER A 481 11.96 -6.56 -5.36
CA SER A 481 10.71 -5.95 -4.90
C SER A 481 10.96 -4.63 -4.19
N PHE A 482 12.04 -4.53 -3.42
CA PHE A 482 12.42 -3.34 -2.66
C PHE A 482 13.90 -3.03 -2.82
N PHE A 483 14.19 -1.75 -3.03
CA PHE A 483 15.55 -1.22 -3.05
C PHE A 483 15.82 -0.45 -1.75
N VAL A 484 16.90 -0.79 -1.04
CA VAL A 484 17.32 -0.08 0.18
C VAL A 484 17.94 1.25 -0.22
N LEU A 485 17.36 2.35 0.26
CA LEU A 485 17.90 3.68 0.03
C LEU A 485 19.13 3.96 0.89
N PRO A 486 20.10 4.73 0.38
CA PRO A 486 21.19 5.25 1.19
C PRO A 486 20.67 6.22 2.25
N ILE A 487 21.56 6.76 3.08
CA ILE A 487 21.23 7.86 4.00
C ILE A 487 20.64 9.01 3.18
N ILE A 488 19.49 9.51 3.62
CA ILE A 488 18.85 10.68 3.04
C ILE A 488 19.02 11.86 3.98
N PHE A 489 19.46 12.99 3.45
CA PHE A 489 19.50 14.25 4.17
C PHE A 489 18.19 15.01 4.03
N CYS A 490 17.55 15.30 5.16
CA CYS A 490 16.39 16.16 5.23
C CYS A 490 16.84 17.60 5.46
N LYS A 491 16.87 18.40 4.40
CA LYS A 491 17.25 19.81 4.45
C LYS A 491 15.99 20.66 4.45
N VAL A 492 15.84 21.52 5.44
CA VAL A 492 14.71 22.45 5.52
C VAL A 492 15.08 23.73 4.79
N MET A 493 14.21 24.15 3.90
CA MET A 493 14.38 25.38 3.10
C MET A 493 13.09 26.19 3.09
N SER A 494 13.20 27.50 2.89
CA SER A 494 12.01 28.34 2.66
C SER A 494 11.42 28.05 1.28
N VAL A 495 10.09 27.91 1.24
CA VAL A 495 9.31 27.70 0.01
C VAL A 495 9.52 28.84 -0.99
N GLU A 496 9.76 30.06 -0.49
CA GLU A 496 10.03 31.24 -1.34
C GLU A 496 11.32 31.12 -2.16
N PHE A 497 12.30 30.32 -1.69
CA PHE A 497 13.56 30.06 -2.38
C PHE A 497 13.52 28.83 -3.29
N LEU A 498 12.42 28.05 -3.23
CA LEU A 498 12.20 26.91 -4.12
C LEU A 498 11.66 27.44 -5.45
N ASP A 499 12.45 27.40 -6.50
CA ASP A 499 11.97 27.65 -7.87
C ASP A 499 11.39 26.35 -8.45
N PRO A 500 10.04 26.21 -8.55
CA PRO A 500 9.41 24.98 -9.04
C PRO A 500 9.90 24.61 -10.46
N LYS A 501 10.24 25.59 -11.27
CA LYS A 501 10.71 25.35 -12.64
C LYS A 501 12.15 24.87 -12.71
N LYS A 502 12.96 25.18 -11.71
CA LYS A 502 14.38 24.87 -11.67
C LYS A 502 14.68 23.69 -10.76
N ASP A 503 14.11 23.68 -9.56
CA ASP A 503 14.42 22.71 -8.53
C ASP A 503 13.55 21.45 -8.63
N LEU A 504 12.30 21.58 -9.14
CA LEU A 504 11.39 20.47 -9.38
C LEU A 504 11.44 19.94 -10.81
N LYS A 505 12.16 20.60 -11.72
CA LYS A 505 12.32 20.12 -13.09
C LYS A 505 13.07 18.79 -13.09
N ASN A 506 12.49 17.79 -13.75
CA ASN A 506 13.01 16.42 -13.80
C ASN A 506 13.12 15.77 -12.40
N SER A 507 12.18 16.06 -11.50
CA SER A 507 12.07 15.38 -10.21
C SER A 507 10.71 14.71 -10.06
N TYR A 508 10.71 13.59 -9.34
CA TYR A 508 9.52 12.87 -8.93
C TYR A 508 9.28 13.09 -7.43
N ILE A 509 8.08 13.54 -7.09
CA ILE A 509 7.62 13.69 -5.72
C ILE A 509 7.05 12.35 -5.28
N CYS A 510 7.88 11.58 -4.57
CA CYS A 510 7.59 10.21 -4.18
C CYS A 510 6.87 10.19 -2.83
N PRO A 511 5.67 9.61 -2.74
CA PRO A 511 4.98 9.46 -1.47
C PRO A 511 5.70 8.45 -0.57
N MET A 512 5.70 8.73 0.75
CA MET A 512 6.30 7.89 1.77
C MET A 512 5.23 7.34 2.70
N TYR A 513 5.23 6.03 2.93
CA TYR A 513 4.27 5.31 3.76
C TYR A 513 4.95 4.51 4.85
N LYS A 514 4.27 4.33 6.01
CA LYS A 514 4.78 3.49 7.10
C LYS A 514 4.83 2.01 6.72
N THR A 515 3.81 1.51 6.02
CA THR A 515 3.63 0.09 5.70
C THR A 515 3.41 -0.12 4.20
N ILE A 516 3.59 -1.37 3.76
CA ILE A 516 3.35 -1.81 2.38
C ILE A 516 1.89 -1.59 1.96
N ASP A 517 0.94 -1.74 2.89
CA ASP A 517 -0.50 -1.57 2.61
C ASP A 517 -0.89 -0.12 2.32
N ARG A 518 0.02 0.82 2.46
CA ARG A 518 -0.10 2.26 2.20
C ARG A 518 -1.30 2.93 2.87
N GLN A 519 -2.51 2.74 2.43
CA GLN A 519 -3.78 3.25 2.96
C GLN A 519 -3.66 4.58 3.76
N SER A 520 -3.95 4.54 5.08
CA SER A 520 -3.87 5.70 5.99
C SER A 520 -2.47 5.92 6.59
N THR A 521 -1.44 5.26 6.08
CA THR A 521 -0.08 5.29 6.67
C THR A 521 0.87 6.29 6.02
N PHE A 522 0.34 7.24 5.24
CA PHE A 522 1.11 8.31 4.63
C PHE A 522 1.88 9.13 5.67
N VAL A 523 3.14 9.45 5.36
CA VAL A 523 4.04 10.21 6.23
C VAL A 523 4.33 11.58 5.62
N CYS A 524 5.01 11.61 4.48
CA CYS A 524 5.39 12.83 3.77
C CYS A 524 5.82 12.49 2.34
N PHE A 525 6.32 13.48 1.62
CA PHE A 525 6.92 13.30 0.31
C PHE A 525 8.45 13.31 0.38
N ALA A 526 9.07 12.46 -0.44
CA ALA A 526 10.49 12.48 -0.71
C ALA A 526 10.72 12.88 -2.18
N GLN A 527 11.71 13.71 -2.44
CA GLN A 527 11.99 14.17 -3.78
C GLN A 527 13.19 13.41 -4.38
N PHE A 528 13.01 12.86 -5.57
CA PHE A 528 14.07 12.19 -6.32
C PHE A 528 14.22 12.75 -7.72
N ARG A 529 15.45 12.89 -8.19
CA ARG A 529 15.71 13.25 -9.59
C ARG A 529 15.36 12.08 -10.52
N THR A 530 14.91 12.40 -11.73
CA THR A 530 14.54 11.39 -12.73
C THR A 530 14.92 11.85 -14.15
N LYS A 531 15.31 10.89 -15.00
CA LYS A 531 15.48 11.09 -16.44
C LYS A 531 14.17 10.88 -17.20
N ALA A 532 13.25 10.07 -16.63
CA ALA A 532 11.95 9.79 -17.21
C ALA A 532 10.89 10.81 -16.74
N PRO A 533 9.78 10.95 -17.44
CA PRO A 533 8.67 11.78 -16.98
C PRO A 533 8.16 11.32 -15.61
N PRO A 534 7.81 12.24 -14.68
CA PRO A 534 7.30 11.88 -13.36
C PRO A 534 6.08 10.94 -13.40
N ALA A 535 5.20 11.11 -14.38
CA ALA A 535 4.03 10.27 -14.60
C ALA A 535 4.38 8.77 -14.78
N LYS A 536 5.56 8.44 -15.32
CA LYS A 536 6.04 7.05 -15.40
C LYS A 536 6.10 6.41 -14.02
N TRP A 537 6.67 7.10 -13.05
CA TRP A 537 6.84 6.58 -11.69
C TRP A 537 5.53 6.55 -10.91
N THR A 538 4.64 7.52 -11.17
CA THR A 538 3.27 7.49 -10.63
C THR A 538 2.53 6.25 -11.12
N ILE A 539 2.55 5.98 -12.42
CA ILE A 539 1.91 4.81 -13.02
C ILE A 539 2.58 3.50 -12.57
N ALA A 540 3.90 3.49 -12.42
CA ALA A 540 4.61 2.35 -11.86
C ALA A 540 4.33 2.10 -10.36
N GLY A 541 3.59 2.99 -9.69
CA GLY A 541 3.24 2.85 -8.28
C GLY A 541 4.43 3.02 -7.34
N VAL A 542 5.42 3.84 -7.73
CA VAL A 542 6.63 4.05 -6.95
C VAL A 542 6.33 4.78 -5.66
N ALA A 543 6.79 4.23 -4.54
CA ALA A 543 6.67 4.81 -3.22
C ALA A 543 7.87 4.46 -2.33
N VAL A 544 8.09 5.25 -1.30
CA VAL A 544 9.01 4.94 -0.21
C VAL A 544 8.25 4.24 0.91
N ILE A 545 8.76 3.12 1.37
CA ILE A 545 8.18 2.32 2.46
C ILE A 545 9.16 2.29 3.63
N LEU A 546 8.66 2.55 4.83
CA LEU A 546 9.46 2.53 6.06
C LEU A 546 9.60 1.12 6.63
N ASP A 547 8.47 0.42 6.83
CA ASP A 547 8.46 -0.93 7.37
C ASP A 547 8.40 -1.97 6.26
N CYS A 548 9.57 -2.32 5.75
CA CYS A 548 9.76 -3.35 4.74
C CYS A 548 10.52 -4.52 5.37
N GLU A 549 10.03 -5.74 5.20
CA GLU A 549 10.86 -6.91 5.45
C GLU A 549 12.04 -6.89 4.49
N LYS A 550 13.26 -6.75 5.02
CA LYS A 550 14.38 -7.36 4.34
C LYS A 550 14.06 -8.86 4.30
N THR A 551 13.55 -9.31 3.20
CA THR A 551 13.64 -10.72 2.88
C THR A 551 15.12 -10.99 2.64
N ASP A 552 15.85 -11.26 3.73
CA ASP A 552 17.26 -11.73 3.67
C ASP A 552 17.38 -12.95 2.75
N HIS A 553 16.27 -13.60 2.45
CA HIS A 553 16.15 -14.72 1.53
C HIS A 553 16.17 -14.36 0.03
N ILE A 554 15.79 -13.13 -0.36
CA ILE A 554 15.81 -12.72 -1.78
C ILE A 554 17.14 -12.05 -2.16
N THR A 555 17.80 -11.38 -1.19
CA THR A 555 19.11 -10.75 -1.42
C THR A 555 20.28 -11.72 -1.35
N THR A 556 20.12 -12.91 -0.78
CA THR A 556 21.17 -13.94 -0.68
C THR A 556 21.17 -14.98 -1.78
N LEU A 557 20.21 -14.98 -2.68
CA LEU A 557 20.40 -15.61 -3.99
C LEU A 557 21.34 -14.76 -4.87
N LYS A 558 22.55 -14.51 -4.38
CA LYS A 558 23.71 -14.47 -5.24
C LYS A 558 23.81 -15.89 -5.83
N LEU A 559 23.14 -16.08 -6.95
CA LEU A 559 23.47 -17.19 -7.84
C LEU A 559 24.97 -17.08 -8.08
N GLY A 560 25.70 -18.02 -7.50
CA GLY A 560 27.08 -18.24 -7.88
C GLY A 560 27.13 -18.35 -9.39
N ASN A 561 28.21 -17.84 -9.96
CA ASN A 561 28.55 -17.85 -11.37
C ASN A 561 28.30 -19.20 -12.04
#